data_0d4cfb66e93628d99770f509d4517d94
#
_entry.id   0d4cfb66e93628d99770f509d4517d94
#
_cell.length_a   1.000
_cell.length_b   1.000
_cell.length_c   1.000
_cell.angle_alpha   90.00
_cell.angle_beta   90.00
_cell.angle_gamma   90.00
#
_symmetry.space_group_name_H-M   'P 1'
#
loop_
_entity.id
_entity.type
_entity.pdbx_description
1 polymer ?
#
loop_
_entity_poly.entity_id
_entity_poly.type
_entity_poly.pdbx_seq_one_letter_code
_entity_poly.pdbx_strand_id
1 'polypeptide(L)'
;MLILGYLFIDRRMLHSLKSILGGIQRLSRGETVRVNEKGVFSDVASCLNQTSDLLHKQTAYRENWIAGVSHDVRTPLSVILGRAGQLEDGDYSSEETRKQALYIKNQALKLRELINDLNLFSQLEKGTQPLREETFHPSVFFRQTIAAFLNSDPRTQYYQIETRIDPNIEKSTLHGDPGLLSRTINNLLYNSIQHTPAGTTLTLSLTYQSGFYRFSVSDNGKGVSPAFLQKLQTLAQGEIPDLLPGQEHGLGLSIVCQIVKLHKGKICFHNLQPHGFSTEILLPE
;
A
#
# COMPACT_ATOMS: atom_id res chain seq x y z
N MET A 1 20.56 -56.01 -22.22
CA MET A 1 21.01 -54.73 -21.55
C MET A 1 20.16 -53.53 -21.95
N LEU A 2 19.89 -53.28 -23.27
CA LEU A 2 19.14 -52.09 -23.74
C LEU A 2 17.68 -52.03 -23.24
N ILE A 3 16.95 -53.15 -23.21
CA ILE A 3 15.55 -53.22 -22.76
C ILE A 3 15.42 -52.89 -21.27
N LEU A 4 16.33 -53.36 -20.43
CA LEU A 4 16.35 -53.08 -18.98
C LEU A 4 16.64 -51.59 -18.70
N GLY A 5 17.52 -50.96 -19.49
CA GLY A 5 17.79 -49.54 -19.43
C GLY A 5 16.57 -48.69 -19.81
N TYR A 6 15.86 -49.10 -20.87
CA TYR A 6 14.64 -48.43 -21.32
C TYR A 6 13.53 -48.53 -20.25
N LEU A 7 13.27 -49.68 -19.69
CA LEU A 7 12.28 -49.89 -18.63
C LEU A 7 12.61 -49.10 -17.34
N PHE A 8 13.90 -48.94 -17.02
CA PHE A 8 14.33 -48.17 -15.88
C PHE A 8 14.10 -46.65 -16.07
N ILE A 9 14.42 -46.16 -17.27
CA ILE A 9 14.17 -44.73 -17.64
C ILE A 9 12.67 -44.45 -17.65
N ASP A 10 11.87 -45.34 -18.23
CA ASP A 10 10.41 -45.15 -18.35
C ASP A 10 9.74 -45.16 -16.96
N ARG A 11 10.11 -46.05 -16.06
CA ARG A 11 9.63 -46.06 -14.68
C ARG A 11 10.00 -44.78 -13.91
N ARG A 12 11.20 -44.27 -14.12
CA ARG A 12 11.68 -43.04 -13.46
C ARG A 12 10.96 -41.85 -13.96
N MET A 13 10.69 -41.74 -15.27
CA MET A 13 9.88 -40.70 -15.89
C MET A 13 8.43 -40.73 -15.39
N LEU A 14 7.80 -41.89 -15.36
CA LEU A 14 6.42 -42.07 -14.87
C LEU A 14 6.29 -41.71 -13.38
N HIS A 15 7.25 -42.02 -12.56
CA HIS A 15 7.25 -41.67 -11.15
C HIS A 15 7.35 -40.15 -10.93
N SER A 16 8.25 -39.50 -11.65
CA SER A 16 8.42 -38.06 -11.61
C SER A 16 7.15 -37.31 -12.10
N LEU A 17 6.54 -37.79 -13.19
CA LEU A 17 5.30 -37.24 -13.71
C LEU A 17 4.12 -37.40 -12.73
N LYS A 18 4.00 -38.57 -12.07
CA LYS A 18 2.97 -38.76 -11.02
C LYS A 18 3.17 -37.84 -9.84
N SER A 19 4.41 -37.57 -9.43
CA SER A 19 4.73 -36.62 -8.36
C SER A 19 4.27 -35.20 -8.70
N ILE A 20 4.54 -34.73 -9.93
CA ILE A 20 4.15 -33.41 -10.41
C ILE A 20 2.62 -33.30 -10.50
N LEU A 21 1.95 -34.30 -11.11
CA LEU A 21 0.49 -34.33 -11.18
C LEU A 21 -0.17 -34.31 -9.79
N GLY A 22 0.35 -35.09 -8.86
CA GLY A 22 -0.08 -35.07 -7.46
C GLY A 22 0.14 -33.71 -6.79
N GLY A 23 1.27 -33.06 -7.11
CA GLY A 23 1.55 -31.69 -6.68
C GLY A 23 0.53 -30.68 -7.22
N ILE A 24 0.22 -30.73 -8.51
CA ILE A 24 -0.79 -29.87 -9.14
C ILE A 24 -2.17 -30.08 -8.50
N GLN A 25 -2.58 -31.32 -8.25
CA GLN A 25 -3.86 -31.63 -7.59
C GLN A 25 -3.92 -31.12 -6.15
N ARG A 26 -2.83 -31.18 -5.41
CA ARG A 26 -2.75 -30.61 -4.06
C ARG A 26 -2.78 -29.09 -4.10
N LEU A 27 -2.05 -28.47 -5.03
CA LEU A 27 -2.05 -27.03 -5.22
C LEU A 27 -3.45 -26.49 -5.58
N SER A 28 -4.21 -27.22 -6.41
CA SER A 28 -5.59 -26.86 -6.74
C SER A 28 -6.57 -26.91 -5.55
N ARG A 29 -6.18 -27.60 -4.47
CA ARG A 29 -6.91 -27.62 -3.19
C ARG A 29 -6.45 -26.56 -2.20
N GLY A 30 -5.52 -25.67 -2.62
CA GLY A 30 -4.94 -24.64 -1.76
C GLY A 30 -3.86 -25.14 -0.79
N GLU A 31 -3.35 -26.37 -0.98
CA GLU A 31 -2.27 -26.90 -0.16
C GLU A 31 -0.91 -26.39 -0.64
N THR A 32 0.02 -26.13 0.28
CA THR A 32 1.42 -25.89 -0.07
C THR A 32 2.06 -27.15 -0.61
N VAL A 33 2.79 -27.01 -1.72
CA VAL A 33 3.37 -28.15 -2.43
C VAL A 33 4.88 -27.97 -2.56
N ARG A 34 5.61 -29.05 -2.26
CA ARG A 34 7.03 -29.19 -2.58
C ARG A 34 7.24 -30.50 -3.30
N VAL A 35 7.66 -30.42 -4.57
CA VAL A 35 8.06 -31.58 -5.39
C VAL A 35 9.57 -31.59 -5.57
N ASN A 36 10.12 -32.77 -5.77
CA ASN A 36 11.56 -32.95 -5.96
C ASN A 36 11.99 -32.38 -7.33
N GLU A 37 12.93 -31.46 -7.33
CA GLU A 37 13.46 -30.78 -8.53
C GLU A 37 14.57 -31.57 -9.24
N LYS A 38 14.65 -32.88 -9.03
CA LYS A 38 15.68 -33.75 -9.66
C LYS A 38 15.10 -34.57 -10.80
N GLY A 39 15.80 -34.63 -11.92
CA GLY A 39 15.45 -35.49 -13.05
C GLY A 39 15.00 -34.70 -14.29
N VAL A 40 14.39 -35.42 -15.24
CA VAL A 40 14.01 -34.90 -16.57
C VAL A 40 13.00 -33.75 -16.49
N PHE A 41 12.21 -33.69 -15.42
CA PHE A 41 11.19 -32.67 -15.21
C PHE A 41 11.56 -31.66 -14.09
N SER A 42 12.87 -31.45 -13.85
CA SER A 42 13.37 -30.49 -12.84
C SER A 42 12.78 -29.09 -13.00
N ASP A 43 12.72 -28.59 -14.23
CA ASP A 43 12.24 -27.23 -14.52
C ASP A 43 10.74 -27.07 -14.24
N VAL A 44 9.95 -28.11 -14.58
CA VAL A 44 8.51 -28.13 -14.26
C VAL A 44 8.28 -28.22 -12.75
N ALA A 45 9.06 -29.04 -12.06
CA ALA A 45 8.99 -29.18 -10.60
C ALA A 45 9.38 -27.85 -9.90
N SER A 46 10.44 -27.19 -10.38
CA SER A 46 10.86 -25.88 -9.89
C SER A 46 9.78 -24.82 -10.11
N CYS A 47 9.21 -24.75 -11.31
CA CYS A 47 8.10 -23.84 -11.62
C CYS A 47 6.88 -24.09 -10.73
N LEU A 48 6.52 -25.36 -10.48
CA LEU A 48 5.43 -25.72 -9.58
C LEU A 48 5.71 -25.29 -8.14
N ASN A 49 6.93 -25.50 -7.65
CA ASN A 49 7.35 -25.08 -6.31
C ASN A 49 7.30 -23.56 -6.17
N GLN A 50 7.82 -22.81 -7.15
CA GLN A 50 7.75 -21.34 -7.18
C GLN A 50 6.31 -20.83 -7.18
N THR A 51 5.44 -21.45 -7.99
CA THR A 51 4.01 -21.11 -8.03
C THR A 51 3.33 -21.38 -6.69
N SER A 52 3.66 -22.52 -6.05
CA SER A 52 3.15 -22.85 -4.73
C SER A 52 3.57 -21.82 -3.67
N ASP A 53 4.85 -21.44 -3.66
CA ASP A 53 5.39 -20.45 -2.73
C ASP A 53 4.73 -19.08 -2.97
N LEU A 54 4.52 -18.67 -4.22
CA LEU A 54 3.85 -17.42 -4.57
C LEU A 54 2.40 -17.40 -4.09
N LEU A 55 1.64 -18.46 -4.35
CA LEU A 55 0.23 -18.55 -3.90
C LEU A 55 0.12 -18.54 -2.38
N HIS A 56 1.05 -19.22 -1.70
CA HIS A 56 1.10 -19.21 -0.24
C HIS A 56 1.39 -17.81 0.31
N LYS A 57 2.38 -17.10 -0.26
CA LYS A 57 2.67 -15.71 0.09
C LYS A 57 1.47 -14.79 -0.14
N GLN A 58 0.75 -14.94 -1.26
CA GLN A 58 -0.46 -14.18 -1.56
C GLN A 58 -1.56 -14.41 -0.53
N THR A 59 -1.81 -15.67 -0.17
CA THR A 59 -2.83 -16.02 0.83
C THR A 59 -2.48 -15.45 2.19
N ALA A 60 -1.25 -15.65 2.66
CA ALA A 60 -0.77 -15.14 3.94
C ALA A 60 -0.82 -13.60 3.98
N TYR A 61 -0.43 -12.92 2.90
CA TYR A 61 -0.53 -11.46 2.80
C TYR A 61 -1.98 -11.01 2.92
N ARG A 62 -2.90 -11.66 2.21
CA ARG A 62 -4.33 -11.34 2.23
C ARG A 62 -4.95 -11.56 3.61
N GLU A 63 -4.62 -12.65 4.30
CA GLU A 63 -5.10 -12.94 5.66
C GLU A 63 -4.64 -11.88 6.66
N ASN A 64 -3.36 -11.51 6.64
CA ASN A 64 -2.83 -10.47 7.50
C ASN A 64 -3.40 -9.08 7.16
N TRP A 65 -3.62 -8.82 5.88
CA TRP A 65 -4.27 -7.60 5.44
C TRP A 65 -5.70 -7.50 6.00
N ILE A 66 -6.51 -8.58 5.91
CA ILE A 66 -7.85 -8.65 6.50
C ILE A 66 -7.80 -8.44 8.01
N ALA A 67 -6.83 -9.03 8.69
CA ALA A 67 -6.64 -8.85 10.13
C ALA A 67 -6.32 -7.39 10.49
N GLY A 68 -5.43 -6.73 9.72
CA GLY A 68 -5.11 -5.31 9.88
C GLY A 68 -6.33 -4.39 9.67
N VAL A 69 -7.06 -4.58 8.58
CA VAL A 69 -8.32 -3.85 8.31
C VAL A 69 -9.32 -4.05 9.44
N SER A 70 -9.47 -5.28 9.92
CA SER A 70 -10.40 -5.59 11.02
C SER A 70 -10.02 -4.88 12.31
N HIS A 71 -8.72 -4.77 12.60
CA HIS A 71 -8.21 -4.00 13.73
C HIS A 71 -8.51 -2.50 13.57
N ASP A 72 -8.21 -1.93 12.40
CA ASP A 72 -8.39 -0.51 12.10
C ASP A 72 -9.86 -0.08 12.11
N VAL A 73 -10.78 -0.99 11.76
CA VAL A 73 -12.24 -0.80 11.87
C VAL A 73 -12.70 -0.91 13.33
N ARG A 74 -12.17 -1.88 14.10
CA ARG A 74 -12.58 -2.13 15.48
C ARG A 74 -12.27 -0.95 16.40
N THR A 75 -11.13 -0.30 16.22
CA THR A 75 -10.68 0.83 17.05
C THR A 75 -11.67 2.00 17.05
N PRO A 76 -12.04 2.63 15.91
CA PRO A 76 -13.01 3.70 15.89
C PRO A 76 -14.42 3.24 16.31
N LEU A 77 -14.81 2.01 15.99
CA LEU A 77 -16.10 1.43 16.38
C LEU A 77 -16.20 1.31 17.91
N SER A 78 -15.15 0.82 18.58
CA SER A 78 -15.12 0.72 20.06
C SER A 78 -15.21 2.09 20.74
N VAL A 79 -14.58 3.12 20.14
CA VAL A 79 -14.70 4.50 20.66
C VAL A 79 -16.13 5.03 20.49
N ILE A 80 -16.76 4.78 19.33
CA ILE A 80 -18.15 5.17 19.08
C ILE A 80 -19.07 4.53 20.11
N LEU A 81 -18.99 3.20 20.28
CA LEU A 81 -19.82 2.46 21.21
C LEU A 81 -19.60 2.89 22.67
N GLY A 82 -18.34 3.06 23.09
CA GLY A 82 -18.02 3.50 24.44
C GLY A 82 -18.52 4.91 24.75
N ARG A 83 -18.42 5.85 23.78
CA ARG A 83 -18.93 7.21 23.95
C ARG A 83 -20.46 7.28 23.89
N ALA A 84 -21.08 6.48 23.04
CA ALA A 84 -22.55 6.38 22.98
C ALA A 84 -23.11 5.81 24.29
N GLY A 85 -22.53 4.72 24.82
CA GLY A 85 -22.92 4.17 26.13
C GLY A 85 -22.75 5.16 27.28
N GLN A 86 -21.64 5.93 27.31
CA GLN A 86 -21.48 6.98 28.29
C GLN A 86 -22.60 8.02 28.21
N LEU A 87 -23.03 8.41 26.99
CA LEU A 87 -24.14 9.35 26.80
C LEU A 87 -25.50 8.77 27.24
N GLU A 88 -25.69 7.46 27.14
CA GLU A 88 -26.90 6.77 27.58
C GLU A 88 -27.00 6.72 29.12
N ASP A 89 -25.88 6.45 29.79
CA ASP A 89 -25.83 6.24 31.26
C ASP A 89 -25.62 7.51 32.09
N GLY A 90 -25.26 8.65 31.45
CA GLY A 90 -24.79 9.83 32.12
C GLY A 90 -25.72 11.06 32.02
N ASP A 91 -25.75 11.87 33.07
CA ASP A 91 -26.41 13.17 33.10
C ASP A 91 -25.40 14.25 32.71
N TYR A 92 -25.29 14.53 31.41
CA TYR A 92 -24.33 15.45 30.82
C TYR A 92 -24.92 16.84 30.56
N SER A 93 -24.13 17.86 30.73
CA SER A 93 -24.45 19.21 30.27
C SER A 93 -24.57 19.21 28.71
N SER A 94 -25.29 20.17 28.18
CA SER A 94 -25.45 20.31 26.71
C SER A 94 -24.11 20.45 25.98
N GLU A 95 -23.10 21.05 26.60
CA GLU A 95 -21.78 21.22 26.02
C GLU A 95 -20.98 19.92 26.01
N GLU A 96 -21.04 19.13 27.06
CA GLU A 96 -20.42 17.80 27.15
C GLU A 96 -21.05 16.85 26.15
N THR A 97 -22.37 16.82 26.06
CA THR A 97 -23.10 16.06 25.03
C THR A 97 -22.63 16.42 23.63
N ARG A 98 -22.47 17.72 23.34
CA ARG A 98 -21.96 18.20 22.04
C ARG A 98 -20.52 17.72 21.77
N LYS A 99 -19.65 17.75 22.77
CA LYS A 99 -18.27 17.23 22.66
C LYS A 99 -18.27 15.74 22.35
N GLN A 100 -19.04 14.95 23.08
CA GLN A 100 -19.15 13.49 22.85
C GLN A 100 -19.71 13.19 21.46
N ALA A 101 -20.77 13.89 21.03
CA ALA A 101 -21.35 13.74 19.70
C ALA A 101 -20.34 14.08 18.60
N LEU A 102 -19.48 15.09 18.79
CA LEU A 102 -18.42 15.46 17.85
C LEU A 102 -17.36 14.35 17.76
N TYR A 103 -16.96 13.75 18.89
CA TYR A 103 -16.07 12.60 18.89
C TYR A 103 -16.64 11.41 18.12
N ILE A 104 -17.89 11.04 18.39
CA ILE A 104 -18.60 9.97 17.67
C ILE A 104 -18.63 10.26 16.18
N LYS A 105 -19.02 11.47 15.79
CA LYS A 105 -19.05 11.90 14.39
C LYS A 105 -17.68 11.75 13.72
N ASN A 106 -16.62 12.20 14.37
CA ASN A 106 -15.26 12.12 13.80
C ASN A 106 -14.80 10.66 13.63
N GLN A 107 -15.10 9.79 14.58
CA GLN A 107 -14.77 8.36 14.44
C GLN A 107 -15.61 7.68 13.35
N ALA A 108 -16.89 8.05 13.20
CA ALA A 108 -17.74 7.55 12.13
C ALA A 108 -17.25 8.01 10.74
N LEU A 109 -16.77 9.24 10.62
CA LEU A 109 -16.15 9.75 9.38
C LEU A 109 -14.87 8.96 9.05
N LYS A 110 -14.03 8.70 10.03
CA LYS A 110 -12.82 7.89 9.88
C LYS A 110 -13.13 6.47 9.41
N LEU A 111 -14.16 5.85 10.00
CA LEU A 111 -14.64 4.52 9.59
C LEU A 111 -15.12 4.53 8.13
N ARG A 112 -15.85 5.56 7.71
CA ARG A 112 -16.28 5.74 6.33
C ARG A 112 -15.10 5.84 5.36
N GLU A 113 -14.06 6.57 5.73
CA GLU A 113 -12.83 6.67 4.93
C GLU A 113 -12.14 5.31 4.79
N LEU A 114 -12.01 4.53 5.87
CA LEU A 114 -11.47 3.17 5.81
C LEU A 114 -12.26 2.25 4.89
N ILE A 115 -13.60 2.31 4.92
CA ILE A 115 -14.46 1.54 4.01
C ILE A 115 -14.24 1.97 2.55
N ASN A 116 -14.13 3.27 2.28
CA ASN A 116 -13.84 3.79 0.95
C ASN A 116 -12.45 3.36 0.46
N ASP A 117 -11.46 3.32 1.35
CA ASP A 117 -10.11 2.83 1.06
C ASP A 117 -10.12 1.35 0.71
N LEU A 118 -10.86 0.55 1.47
CA LEU A 118 -11.03 -0.88 1.23
C LEU A 118 -11.68 -1.17 -0.13
N ASN A 119 -12.75 -0.44 -0.45
CA ASN A 119 -13.44 -0.57 -1.73
C ASN A 119 -12.53 -0.19 -2.90
N LEU A 120 -11.81 0.94 -2.79
CA LEU A 120 -10.86 1.37 -3.80
C LEU A 120 -9.75 0.35 -3.98
N PHE A 121 -9.14 -0.12 -2.89
CA PHE A 121 -8.09 -1.15 -2.95
C PHE A 121 -8.57 -2.40 -3.67
N SER A 122 -9.77 -2.89 -3.33
CA SER A 122 -10.37 -4.06 -4.00
C SER A 122 -10.59 -3.83 -5.50
N GLN A 123 -10.99 -2.63 -5.92
CA GLN A 123 -11.20 -2.29 -7.32
C GLN A 123 -9.86 -2.17 -8.07
N LEU A 124 -8.84 -1.56 -7.44
CA LEU A 124 -7.49 -1.45 -7.99
C LEU A 124 -6.83 -2.84 -8.15
N GLU A 125 -6.96 -3.71 -7.15
CA GLU A 125 -6.42 -5.07 -7.20
C GLU A 125 -7.04 -5.90 -8.33
N LYS A 126 -8.34 -5.76 -8.57
CA LYS A 126 -9.06 -6.44 -9.65
C LYS A 126 -8.88 -5.79 -11.02
N GLY A 127 -8.22 -4.63 -11.10
CA GLY A 127 -8.10 -3.85 -12.33
C GLY A 127 -9.46 -3.32 -12.85
N THR A 128 -10.46 -3.21 -11.97
CA THR A 128 -11.81 -2.74 -12.32
C THR A 128 -12.05 -1.27 -12.01
N GLN A 129 -11.08 -0.59 -11.37
CA GLN A 129 -11.16 0.85 -11.12
C GLN A 129 -11.08 1.61 -12.44
N PRO A 130 -12.13 2.34 -12.86
CA PRO A 130 -12.06 3.18 -14.04
C PRO A 130 -11.16 4.39 -13.77
N LEU A 131 -10.22 4.64 -14.67
CA LEU A 131 -9.45 5.89 -14.68
C LEU A 131 -10.29 7.01 -15.28
N ARG A 132 -10.42 8.10 -14.56
CA ARG A 132 -10.99 9.35 -15.06
C ARG A 132 -9.86 10.27 -15.49
N GLU A 133 -9.27 9.93 -16.62
CA GLU A 133 -8.12 10.66 -17.13
C GLU A 133 -8.54 12.03 -17.65
N GLU A 134 -7.86 13.06 -17.18
CA GLU A 134 -7.97 14.43 -17.65
C GLU A 134 -6.58 15.07 -17.75
N THR A 135 -6.49 16.11 -18.58
CA THR A 135 -5.25 16.88 -18.70
C THR A 135 -5.32 18.09 -17.77
N PHE A 136 -4.35 18.21 -16.88
CA PHE A 136 -4.30 19.27 -15.88
C PHE A 136 -2.88 19.80 -15.68
N HIS A 137 -2.77 20.98 -15.03
CA HIS A 137 -1.47 21.57 -14.67
C HIS A 137 -0.96 20.98 -13.35
N PRO A 138 0.14 20.20 -13.36
CA PRO A 138 0.61 19.50 -12.17
C PRO A 138 1.01 20.45 -11.02
N SER A 139 1.52 21.65 -11.32
CA SER A 139 1.86 22.66 -10.32
C SER A 139 0.62 23.20 -9.60
N VAL A 140 -0.46 23.48 -10.33
CA VAL A 140 -1.73 23.97 -9.77
C VAL A 140 -2.39 22.87 -8.94
N PHE A 141 -2.49 21.67 -9.50
CA PHE A 141 -3.01 20.48 -8.83
C PHE A 141 -2.29 20.22 -7.50
N PHE A 142 -0.96 20.24 -7.50
CA PHE A 142 -0.16 19.96 -6.30
C PHE A 142 -0.39 21.01 -5.21
N ARG A 143 -0.37 22.31 -5.56
CA ARG A 143 -0.68 23.38 -4.60
C ARG A 143 -2.09 23.26 -4.02
N GLN A 144 -3.10 22.96 -4.86
CA GLN A 144 -4.48 22.79 -4.41
C GLN A 144 -4.65 21.60 -3.47
N THR A 145 -4.02 20.45 -3.79
CA THR A 145 -4.05 19.27 -2.94
C THR A 145 -3.42 19.52 -1.58
N ILE A 146 -2.25 20.18 -1.55
CA ILE A 146 -1.59 20.56 -0.30
C ILE A 146 -2.46 21.52 0.51
N ALA A 147 -2.99 22.57 -0.11
CA ALA A 147 -3.84 23.55 0.57
C ALA A 147 -5.11 22.90 1.14
N ALA A 148 -5.74 22.01 0.40
CA ALA A 148 -6.91 21.27 0.87
C ALA A 148 -6.57 20.38 2.09
N PHE A 149 -5.43 19.70 2.06
CA PHE A 149 -4.95 18.88 3.18
C PHE A 149 -4.68 19.74 4.43
N LEU A 150 -3.97 20.86 4.28
CA LEU A 150 -3.67 21.76 5.38
C LEU A 150 -4.92 22.31 6.07
N ASN A 151 -5.97 22.55 5.31
CA ASN A 151 -7.25 23.02 5.84
C ASN A 151 -8.10 21.89 6.46
N SER A 152 -7.86 20.64 6.11
CA SER A 152 -8.67 19.50 6.57
C SER A 152 -8.16 18.86 7.85
N ASP A 153 -6.86 18.87 8.12
CA ASP A 153 -6.26 18.21 9.28
C ASP A 153 -5.67 19.24 10.27
N PRO A 154 -6.31 19.45 11.44
CA PRO A 154 -5.83 20.39 12.45
C PRO A 154 -4.43 20.08 12.99
N ARG A 155 -3.93 18.85 12.82
CA ARG A 155 -2.58 18.47 13.28
C ARG A 155 -1.49 19.15 12.47
N THR A 156 -1.78 19.58 11.24
CA THR A 156 -0.82 20.26 10.35
C THR A 156 -0.21 21.50 10.98
N GLN A 157 -0.92 22.20 11.88
CA GLN A 157 -0.42 23.34 12.63
C GLN A 157 0.83 23.06 13.49
N TYR A 158 1.07 21.81 13.82
CA TYR A 158 2.23 21.39 14.62
C TYR A 158 3.44 20.98 13.76
N TYR A 159 3.37 21.12 12.44
CA TYR A 159 4.42 20.75 11.50
C TYR A 159 4.88 21.95 10.69
N GLN A 160 6.15 21.99 10.34
CA GLN A 160 6.67 22.95 9.35
C GLN A 160 6.49 22.33 7.96
N ILE A 161 5.75 22.96 7.08
CA ILE A 161 5.47 22.44 5.75
C ILE A 161 6.10 23.34 4.70
N GLU A 162 7.09 22.80 4.00
CA GLU A 162 7.80 23.44 2.90
C GLU A 162 7.33 22.88 1.57
N THR A 163 6.98 23.76 0.63
CA THR A 163 6.61 23.37 -0.73
C THR A 163 7.63 23.91 -1.72
N ARG A 164 8.20 23.03 -2.54
CA ARG A 164 9.19 23.36 -3.56
C ARG A 164 8.69 22.85 -4.92
N ILE A 165 8.36 23.79 -5.81
CA ILE A 165 7.88 23.47 -7.16
C ILE A 165 8.85 24.09 -8.16
N ASP A 166 9.34 23.29 -9.11
CA ASP A 166 10.22 23.78 -10.19
C ASP A 166 9.44 24.82 -11.03
N PRO A 167 9.96 26.07 -11.17
CA PRO A 167 9.31 27.11 -11.97
C PRO A 167 9.08 26.73 -13.44
N ASN A 168 9.90 25.83 -13.98
CA ASN A 168 9.82 25.43 -15.38
C ASN A 168 8.57 24.61 -15.72
N ILE A 169 7.88 24.06 -14.70
CA ILE A 169 6.69 23.22 -14.90
C ILE A 169 5.36 23.95 -14.76
N GLU A 170 5.37 25.27 -14.56
CA GLU A 170 4.12 26.04 -14.37
C GLU A 170 3.16 25.99 -15.57
N LYS A 171 3.70 25.83 -16.79
CA LYS A 171 2.92 25.75 -18.04
C LYS A 171 2.78 24.33 -18.56
N SER A 172 3.40 23.35 -17.91
CA SER A 172 3.32 21.97 -18.35
C SER A 172 1.99 21.34 -17.94
N THR A 173 1.64 20.26 -18.64
CA THR A 173 0.42 19.50 -18.41
C THR A 173 0.77 18.05 -18.11
N LEU A 174 -0.03 17.42 -17.28
CA LEU A 174 0.05 16.00 -16.94
C LEU A 174 -1.29 15.37 -17.28
N HIS A 175 -1.26 14.17 -17.87
CA HIS A 175 -2.44 13.38 -18.15
C HIS A 175 -2.62 12.29 -17.11
N GLY A 176 -3.79 12.21 -16.47
CA GLY A 176 -4.05 11.24 -15.42
C GLY A 176 -5.34 11.53 -14.66
N ASP A 177 -5.58 10.80 -13.59
CA ASP A 177 -6.75 10.98 -12.71
C ASP A 177 -6.36 11.83 -11.48
N PRO A 178 -6.72 13.14 -11.46
CA PRO A 178 -6.35 14.01 -10.35
C PRO A 178 -6.99 13.60 -9.02
N GLY A 179 -8.15 12.93 -9.03
CA GLY A 179 -8.79 12.44 -7.82
C GLY A 179 -7.97 11.32 -7.16
N LEU A 180 -7.50 10.34 -7.93
CA LEU A 180 -6.63 9.28 -7.45
C LEU A 180 -5.25 9.81 -7.04
N LEU A 181 -4.68 10.73 -7.82
CA LEU A 181 -3.39 11.34 -7.50
C LEU A 181 -3.46 12.23 -6.25
N SER A 182 -4.54 12.98 -6.04
CA SER A 182 -4.78 13.73 -4.79
C SER A 182 -4.84 12.78 -3.59
N ARG A 183 -5.53 11.64 -3.73
CA ARG A 183 -5.58 10.62 -2.68
C ARG A 183 -4.20 10.03 -2.37
N THR A 184 -3.38 9.84 -3.39
CA THR A 184 -1.99 9.40 -3.25
C THR A 184 -1.18 10.37 -2.40
N ILE A 185 -1.20 11.66 -2.74
CA ILE A 185 -0.48 12.70 -1.99
C ILE A 185 -1.00 12.80 -0.55
N ASN A 186 -2.31 12.79 -0.36
CA ASN A 186 -2.92 12.83 0.97
C ASN A 186 -2.50 11.63 1.83
N ASN A 187 -2.46 10.42 1.28
CA ASN A 187 -1.99 9.23 2.00
C ASN A 187 -0.53 9.36 2.45
N LEU A 188 0.34 9.93 1.60
CA LEU A 188 1.73 10.17 1.97
C LEU A 188 1.85 11.23 3.07
N LEU A 189 1.09 12.31 2.99
CA LEU A 189 1.06 13.36 4.02
C LEU A 189 0.53 12.82 5.36
N TYR A 190 -0.56 12.05 5.32
CA TYR A 190 -1.09 11.38 6.52
C TYR A 190 -0.05 10.48 7.17
N ASN A 191 0.65 9.67 6.39
CA ASN A 191 1.71 8.79 6.88
C ASN A 191 2.82 9.60 7.55
N SER A 192 3.28 10.69 6.94
CA SER A 192 4.31 11.53 7.53
C SER A 192 3.85 12.13 8.88
N ILE A 193 2.63 12.69 8.97
CA ILE A 193 2.09 13.24 10.22
C ILE A 193 1.87 12.14 11.28
N GLN A 194 1.48 10.94 10.89
CA GLN A 194 1.20 9.86 11.83
C GLN A 194 2.46 9.25 12.45
N HIS A 195 3.55 9.21 11.69
CA HIS A 195 4.77 8.50 12.09
C HIS A 195 5.92 9.42 12.52
N THR A 196 5.72 10.74 12.47
CA THR A 196 6.71 11.72 12.93
C THR A 196 6.17 12.55 14.10
N PRO A 197 7.04 12.99 15.02
CA PRO A 197 6.64 13.84 16.13
C PRO A 197 6.26 15.25 15.65
N ALA A 198 5.48 15.95 16.48
CA ALA A 198 5.24 17.39 16.29
C ALA A 198 6.56 18.19 16.22
N GLY A 199 6.60 19.22 15.39
CA GLY A 199 7.82 20.00 15.12
C GLY A 199 8.66 19.46 13.95
N THR A 200 8.30 18.31 13.37
CA THR A 200 8.96 17.78 12.17
C THR A 200 8.71 18.69 10.97
N THR A 201 9.72 18.86 10.12
CA THR A 201 9.59 19.55 8.84
C THR A 201 9.20 18.55 7.76
N LEU A 202 8.10 18.81 7.07
CA LEU A 202 7.65 18.08 5.90
C LEU A 202 7.98 18.89 4.65
N THR A 203 8.77 18.32 3.75
CA THR A 203 9.12 18.95 2.47
C THR A 203 8.38 18.24 1.34
N LEU A 204 7.57 19.02 0.62
CA LEU A 204 6.85 18.56 -0.57
C LEU A 204 7.50 19.17 -1.80
N SER A 205 7.88 18.34 -2.75
CA SER A 205 8.48 18.87 -3.97
C SER A 205 7.85 18.29 -5.23
N LEU A 206 7.85 19.12 -6.27
CA LEU A 206 7.43 18.75 -7.61
C LEU A 206 8.48 19.24 -8.60
N THR A 207 9.08 18.29 -9.31
CA THR A 207 10.10 18.54 -10.33
C THR A 207 9.79 17.77 -11.60
N TYR A 208 10.41 18.19 -12.71
CA TYR A 208 10.32 17.47 -13.99
C TYR A 208 11.72 17.14 -14.47
N GLN A 209 11.96 15.87 -14.76
CA GLN A 209 13.24 15.41 -15.27
C GLN A 209 13.09 14.19 -16.15
N SER A 210 13.75 14.20 -17.29
CA SER A 210 13.84 13.02 -18.20
C SER A 210 12.49 12.42 -18.61
N GLY A 211 11.46 13.26 -18.88
CA GLY A 211 10.13 12.80 -19.27
C GLY A 211 9.22 12.35 -18.13
N PHE A 212 9.61 12.64 -16.88
CA PHE A 212 8.82 12.28 -15.70
C PHE A 212 8.59 13.47 -14.78
N TYR A 213 7.36 13.60 -14.31
CA TYR A 213 7.03 14.42 -13.15
C TYR A 213 7.33 13.65 -11.88
N ARG A 214 8.13 14.26 -11.02
CA ARG A 214 8.50 13.70 -9.72
C ARG A 214 7.79 14.46 -8.62
N PHE A 215 6.84 13.83 -7.96
CA PHE A 215 6.21 14.28 -6.73
C PHE A 215 6.94 13.63 -5.56
N SER A 216 7.42 14.41 -4.60
CA SER A 216 8.03 13.84 -3.41
C SER A 216 7.41 14.41 -2.14
N VAL A 217 7.26 13.54 -1.15
CA VAL A 217 6.91 13.86 0.24
C VAL A 217 8.02 13.32 1.11
N SER A 218 8.68 14.21 1.84
CA SER A 218 9.78 13.84 2.73
C SER A 218 9.64 14.50 4.08
N ASP A 219 10.18 13.85 5.11
CA ASP A 219 10.25 14.38 6.46
C ASP A 219 11.70 14.33 6.98
N ASN A 220 11.98 15.13 8.00
CA ASN A 220 13.26 15.11 8.73
C ASN A 220 13.15 14.31 10.05
N GLY A 221 12.24 13.35 10.14
CA GLY A 221 12.06 12.46 11.28
C GLY A 221 13.18 11.42 11.40
N LYS A 222 12.93 10.38 12.17
CA LYS A 222 13.91 9.30 12.43
C LYS A 222 14.16 8.35 11.25
N GLY A 223 13.37 8.47 10.18
CA GLY A 223 13.35 7.49 9.09
C GLY A 223 12.71 6.16 9.50
N VAL A 224 12.92 5.13 8.69
CA VAL A 224 12.38 3.79 8.89
C VAL A 224 13.48 2.75 9.07
N SER A 225 13.17 1.61 9.70
CA SER A 225 14.15 0.53 9.85
C SER A 225 14.55 -0.06 8.48
N PRO A 226 15.78 -0.59 8.32
CA PRO A 226 16.21 -1.20 7.07
C PRO A 226 15.28 -2.34 6.60
N ALA A 227 14.79 -3.14 7.54
CA ALA A 227 13.85 -4.24 7.23
C ALA A 227 12.50 -3.70 6.71
N PHE A 228 12.01 -2.60 7.26
CA PHE A 228 10.78 -1.97 6.78
C PHE A 228 10.99 -1.29 5.43
N LEU A 229 12.13 -0.63 5.22
CA LEU A 229 12.50 -0.03 3.93
C LEU A 229 12.55 -1.09 2.82
N GLN A 230 13.17 -2.24 3.09
CA GLN A 230 13.21 -3.36 2.14
C GLN A 230 11.81 -3.84 1.78
N LYS A 231 10.91 -3.95 2.76
CA LYS A 231 9.50 -4.30 2.53
C LYS A 231 8.79 -3.28 1.62
N LEU A 232 8.99 -1.98 1.85
CA LEU A 232 8.42 -0.92 1.02
C LEU A 232 8.97 -0.99 -0.42
N GLN A 233 10.25 -1.27 -0.59
CA GLN A 233 10.88 -1.44 -1.91
C GLN A 233 10.30 -2.65 -2.66
N THR A 234 10.08 -3.78 -1.97
CA THR A 234 9.40 -4.95 -2.53
C THR A 234 7.97 -4.61 -2.97
N LEU A 235 7.22 -3.89 -2.13
CA LEU A 235 5.88 -3.43 -2.46
C LEU A 235 5.87 -2.48 -3.67
N ALA A 236 6.85 -1.59 -3.78
CA ALA A 236 7.02 -0.69 -4.93
C ALA A 236 7.27 -1.42 -6.24
N GLN A 237 7.92 -2.57 -6.20
CA GLN A 237 8.15 -3.45 -7.36
C GLN A 237 6.89 -4.22 -7.77
N GLY A 238 5.81 -4.13 -6.98
CA GLY A 238 4.58 -4.88 -7.20
C GLY A 238 4.66 -6.33 -6.73
N GLU A 239 5.69 -6.66 -5.96
CA GLU A 239 5.88 -7.96 -5.33
C GLU A 239 5.22 -7.98 -3.94
N ILE A 240 4.94 -9.16 -3.46
CA ILE A 240 4.36 -9.36 -2.14
C ILE A 240 5.50 -9.41 -1.11
N PRO A 241 5.59 -8.43 -0.20
CA PRO A 241 6.66 -8.42 0.79
C PRO A 241 6.47 -9.54 1.82
N ASP A 242 7.59 -10.05 2.34
CA ASP A 242 7.55 -10.98 3.46
C ASP A 242 6.96 -10.32 4.70
N LEU A 243 6.17 -11.07 5.45
CA LEU A 243 5.47 -10.57 6.62
C LEU A 243 6.45 -10.39 7.79
N LEU A 244 6.48 -9.19 8.36
CA LEU A 244 7.18 -8.94 9.61
C LEU A 244 6.16 -8.92 10.76
N PRO A 245 6.39 -9.68 11.85
CA PRO A 245 5.49 -9.69 13.00
C PRO A 245 5.35 -8.28 13.62
N GLY A 246 4.12 -7.88 13.94
CA GLY A 246 3.86 -6.67 14.71
C GLY A 246 3.89 -5.35 13.93
N GLN A 247 3.94 -5.37 12.60
CA GLN A 247 3.83 -4.16 11.80
C GLN A 247 2.41 -3.97 11.27
N GLU A 248 1.77 -2.90 11.72
CA GLU A 248 0.47 -2.47 11.21
C GLU A 248 0.57 -2.16 9.72
N HIS A 249 -0.26 -2.80 8.92
CA HIS A 249 -0.30 -2.62 7.49
C HIS A 249 -1.31 -1.52 7.16
N GLY A 250 -0.85 -0.28 7.11
CA GLY A 250 -1.68 0.80 6.61
C GLY A 250 -2.10 0.54 5.15
N LEU A 251 -3.42 0.50 4.88
CA LEU A 251 -4.02 0.48 3.55
C LEU A 251 -3.43 1.56 2.63
N GLY A 252 -3.06 2.69 3.22
CA GLY A 252 -2.63 3.89 2.50
C GLY A 252 -1.49 3.67 1.52
N LEU A 253 -0.38 3.04 1.94
CA LEU A 253 0.77 2.82 1.05
C LEU A 253 0.50 1.79 -0.04
N SER A 254 -0.29 0.76 0.25
CA SER A 254 -0.71 -0.21 -0.76
C SER A 254 -1.57 0.45 -1.84
N ILE A 255 -2.50 1.32 -1.45
CA ILE A 255 -3.31 2.13 -2.37
C ILE A 255 -2.42 3.05 -3.21
N VAL A 256 -1.45 3.74 -2.59
CA VAL A 256 -0.48 4.59 -3.29
C VAL A 256 0.26 3.81 -4.37
N CYS A 257 0.83 2.64 -4.04
CA CYS A 257 1.53 1.81 -5.02
C CYS A 257 0.63 1.38 -6.19
N GLN A 258 -0.61 0.99 -5.91
CA GLN A 258 -1.56 0.58 -6.95
C GLN A 258 -1.99 1.75 -7.83
N ILE A 259 -2.26 2.93 -7.27
CA ILE A 259 -2.61 4.13 -8.05
C ILE A 259 -1.44 4.55 -8.94
N VAL A 260 -0.21 4.56 -8.42
CA VAL A 260 0.98 4.91 -9.19
C VAL A 260 1.19 3.91 -10.34
N LYS A 261 1.02 2.62 -10.10
CA LYS A 261 1.09 1.57 -11.12
C LYS A 261 0.00 1.76 -12.19
N LEU A 262 -1.22 2.13 -11.79
CA LEU A 262 -2.33 2.38 -12.70
C LEU A 262 -2.02 3.55 -13.65
N HIS A 263 -1.28 4.57 -13.19
CA HIS A 263 -0.77 5.68 -13.99
C HIS A 263 0.56 5.37 -14.71
N LYS A 264 0.97 4.10 -14.80
CA LYS A 264 2.24 3.66 -15.42
C LYS A 264 3.48 4.34 -14.80
N GLY A 265 3.34 4.82 -13.58
CA GLY A 265 4.38 5.48 -12.81
C GLY A 265 5.26 4.51 -12.04
N LYS A 266 6.22 5.08 -11.32
CA LYS A 266 7.10 4.36 -10.39
C LYS A 266 7.06 5.05 -9.04
N ILE A 267 7.19 4.25 -7.96
CA ILE A 267 7.32 4.77 -6.60
C ILE A 267 8.65 4.31 -6.01
N CYS A 268 9.30 5.17 -5.26
CA CYS A 268 10.57 4.90 -4.59
C CYS A 268 10.49 5.35 -3.14
N PHE A 269 11.14 4.59 -2.26
CA PHE A 269 11.22 4.87 -0.83
C PHE A 269 12.68 4.89 -0.40
N HIS A 270 13.08 5.93 0.36
CA HIS A 270 14.44 6.03 0.88
C HIS A 270 14.49 6.67 2.27
N ASN A 271 15.44 6.23 3.09
CA ASN A 271 15.87 7.02 4.23
C ASN A 271 16.79 8.14 3.77
N LEU A 272 16.61 9.32 4.34
CA LEU A 272 17.46 10.49 4.08
C LEU A 272 18.65 10.53 5.03
N GLN A 273 19.71 11.22 4.61
CA GLN A 273 20.88 11.49 5.43
C GLN A 273 20.82 12.94 5.96
N PRO A 274 21.13 13.22 7.24
CA PRO A 274 21.53 12.26 8.29
C PRO A 274 20.36 11.47 8.89
N HIS A 275 19.10 11.90 8.70
CA HIS A 275 17.88 11.27 9.15
C HIS A 275 16.69 11.79 8.35
N GLY A 276 15.59 11.05 8.36
CA GLY A 276 14.36 11.36 7.62
C GLY A 276 13.93 10.24 6.70
N PHE A 277 12.75 10.38 6.14
CA PHE A 277 12.18 9.46 5.17
C PHE A 277 11.64 10.22 3.96
N SER A 278 11.77 9.65 2.78
CA SER A 278 11.25 10.22 1.54
C SER A 278 10.51 9.18 0.73
N THR A 279 9.36 9.57 0.22
CA THR A 279 8.61 8.84 -0.80
C THR A 279 8.57 9.68 -2.07
N GLU A 280 8.98 9.11 -3.17
CA GLU A 280 8.98 9.75 -4.49
C GLU A 280 8.07 8.99 -5.45
N ILE A 281 7.22 9.72 -6.18
CA ILE A 281 6.35 9.22 -7.23
C ILE A 281 6.80 9.82 -8.54
N LEU A 282 7.06 8.97 -9.52
CA LEU A 282 7.46 9.32 -10.87
C LEU A 282 6.31 8.99 -11.82
N LEU A 283 5.73 9.99 -12.43
CA LEU A 283 4.65 9.84 -13.42
C LEU A 283 5.19 10.22 -14.80
N PRO A 284 4.96 9.41 -15.85
CA PRO A 284 5.31 9.80 -17.20
C PRO A 284 4.48 11.01 -17.65
N GLU A 285 5.05 11.79 -18.56
CA GLU A 285 4.36 12.92 -19.19
C GLU A 285 3.12 12.49 -19.99
#